data_5327c8b392acdbf92193cc277df74dc0
#
_entry.id   5327c8b392acdbf92193cc277df74dc0
#
_cell.length_a   1.000
_cell.length_b   1.000
_cell.length_c   1.000
_cell.angle_alpha   90.00
_cell.angle_beta   90.00
_cell.angle_gamma   90.00
#
_symmetry.space_group_name_H-M   'P 1'
#
loop_
_entity.id
_entity.type
_entity.pdbx_description
1 polymer ?
#
loop_
_entity_poly.entity_id
_entity_poly.type
_entity_poly.pdbx_seq_one_letter_code
_entity_poly.pdbx_strand_id
1 'polypeptide(L)'
;MRSHQPHQSGRQSRSVGRPLLRVLALALTMVVGMLPWAGAAQAHGTVINPATRAYQCWQTWGSKHMDPAMQTQDPMCYRAFQANPDTMWNWMSQLRDGLAGQFQARTPDGQLCSNALSRNDSLNQPGAWKATTVSRSFTLRFYDQASHGADYFRVYLTRQGFNPSTQRVGWGNIDLITTTGRYAPTQNISFNVSTSGRTGNHVLFVVWKASHMDQTYMWCSDINIV
;
A
#
# COMPACT_ATOMS: atom_id res chain seq x y z
N MET A 1 -53.23 -1.11 -87.28
CA MET A 1 -53.39 -0.91 -85.86
C MET A 1 -52.02 -1.13 -85.21
N ARG A 2 -51.31 -0.09 -84.81
CA ARG A 2 -49.99 -0.12 -84.14
C ARG A 2 -50.23 0.35 -82.70
N SER A 3 -50.00 -0.52 -81.75
CA SER A 3 -50.07 -0.22 -80.32
C SER A 3 -48.72 0.41 -79.83
N HIS A 4 -48.79 1.61 -79.26
CA HIS A 4 -47.68 2.29 -78.61
C HIS A 4 -47.60 1.76 -77.17
N GLN A 5 -46.41 1.25 -76.75
CA GLN A 5 -46.07 1.04 -75.35
C GLN A 5 -45.28 2.25 -74.85
N PRO A 6 -45.54 2.70 -73.60
CA PRO A 6 -44.77 3.76 -73.02
C PRO A 6 -43.53 3.21 -72.28
N HIS A 7 -42.42 3.87 -72.53
CA HIS A 7 -41.15 3.65 -71.82
C HIS A 7 -41.24 4.17 -70.38
N GLN A 8 -41.09 3.29 -69.41
CA GLN A 8 -40.86 3.70 -68.00
C GLN A 8 -39.37 3.89 -67.76
N SER A 9 -38.90 5.13 -67.48
CA SER A 9 -37.58 5.47 -67.02
C SER A 9 -37.48 5.26 -65.52
N GLY A 10 -36.86 4.15 -65.09
CA GLY A 10 -36.54 3.88 -63.68
C GLY A 10 -35.45 4.83 -63.17
N ARG A 11 -35.85 5.73 -62.29
CA ARG A 11 -34.93 6.59 -61.54
C ARG A 11 -34.25 5.77 -60.44
N GLN A 12 -32.99 5.34 -60.64
CA GLN A 12 -32.17 4.73 -59.62
C GLN A 12 -31.70 5.80 -58.60
N SER A 13 -32.35 5.85 -57.45
CA SER A 13 -31.85 6.64 -56.31
C SER A 13 -30.66 5.93 -55.69
N ARG A 14 -29.44 6.44 -55.94
CA ARG A 14 -28.22 5.97 -55.24
C ARG A 14 -28.24 6.46 -53.81
N SER A 15 -28.49 5.58 -52.86
CA SER A 15 -28.38 5.88 -51.43
C SER A 15 -26.90 5.96 -51.00
N VAL A 16 -26.35 7.15 -51.05
CA VAL A 16 -24.93 7.45 -50.67
C VAL A 16 -24.74 7.40 -49.15
N GLY A 17 -25.80 7.33 -48.32
CA GLY A 17 -25.74 7.43 -46.87
C GLY A 17 -25.30 6.18 -46.08
N ARG A 18 -25.41 4.98 -46.71
CA ARG A 18 -25.11 3.73 -45.98
C ARG A 18 -23.62 3.43 -45.67
N PRO A 19 -22.67 3.74 -46.58
CA PRO A 19 -21.26 3.50 -46.28
C PRO A 19 -20.71 4.47 -45.23
N LEU A 20 -21.13 5.76 -45.26
CA LEU A 20 -20.68 6.76 -44.29
C LEU A 20 -21.08 6.43 -42.84
N LEU A 21 -22.31 5.95 -42.61
CA LEU A 21 -22.77 5.53 -41.29
C LEU A 21 -22.00 4.31 -40.75
N ARG A 22 -21.60 3.37 -41.62
CA ARG A 22 -20.78 2.21 -41.23
C ARG A 22 -19.35 2.58 -40.88
N VAL A 23 -18.75 3.53 -41.62
CA VAL A 23 -17.40 4.02 -41.32
C VAL A 23 -17.37 4.82 -40.02
N LEU A 24 -18.37 5.66 -39.75
CA LEU A 24 -18.52 6.39 -38.48
C LEU A 24 -18.73 5.45 -37.27
N ALA A 25 -19.54 4.40 -37.42
CA ALA A 25 -19.75 3.41 -36.38
C ALA A 25 -18.46 2.61 -36.07
N LEU A 26 -17.70 2.23 -37.08
CA LEU A 26 -16.40 1.55 -36.90
C LEU A 26 -15.34 2.46 -36.27
N ALA A 27 -15.30 3.74 -36.64
CA ALA A 27 -14.39 4.71 -36.04
C ALA A 27 -14.73 4.96 -34.56
N LEU A 28 -16.01 5.04 -34.20
CA LEU A 28 -16.45 5.22 -32.80
C LEU A 28 -16.11 4.00 -31.92
N THR A 29 -16.24 2.78 -32.45
CA THR A 29 -15.87 1.56 -31.72
C THR A 29 -14.37 1.43 -31.51
N MET A 30 -13.53 1.89 -32.45
CA MET A 30 -12.06 1.93 -32.25
C MET A 30 -11.64 2.96 -31.20
N VAL A 31 -12.27 4.12 -31.13
CA VAL A 31 -11.96 5.15 -30.13
C VAL A 31 -12.33 4.69 -28.71
N VAL A 32 -13.47 4.00 -28.55
CA VAL A 32 -13.88 3.45 -27.24
C VAL A 32 -12.97 2.30 -26.79
N GLY A 33 -12.44 1.51 -27.74
CA GLY A 33 -11.48 0.43 -27.44
C GLY A 33 -10.07 0.91 -27.08
N MET A 34 -9.73 2.16 -27.33
CA MET A 34 -8.43 2.78 -27.03
C MET A 34 -8.43 3.62 -25.75
N LEU A 35 -9.55 3.66 -25.01
CA LEU A 35 -9.50 4.25 -23.66
C LEU A 35 -8.55 3.38 -22.82
N PRO A 36 -7.39 3.93 -22.38
CA PRO A 36 -6.55 3.17 -21.47
C PRO A 36 -7.40 2.88 -20.23
N TRP A 37 -7.61 1.62 -19.91
CA TRP A 37 -7.99 1.25 -18.55
C TRP A 37 -6.85 1.74 -17.67
N ALA A 38 -7.01 2.93 -17.15
CA ALA A 38 -6.17 3.39 -16.05
C ALA A 38 -6.47 2.46 -14.88
N GLY A 39 -5.81 1.30 -14.87
CA GLY A 39 -5.76 0.48 -13.68
C GLY A 39 -5.34 1.42 -12.56
N ALA A 40 -6.10 1.46 -11.47
CA ALA A 40 -5.74 2.27 -10.32
C ALA A 40 -4.28 1.95 -9.98
N ALA A 41 -3.38 2.93 -10.16
CA ALA A 41 -1.99 2.78 -9.79
C ALA A 41 -1.98 2.54 -8.29
N GLN A 42 -1.85 1.27 -7.88
CA GLN A 42 -1.72 0.95 -6.47
C GLN A 42 -0.36 1.47 -6.01
N ALA A 43 -0.39 2.37 -5.07
CA ALA A 43 0.81 2.80 -4.39
C ALA A 43 1.45 1.58 -3.72
N HIS A 44 2.75 1.42 -3.91
CA HIS A 44 3.52 0.36 -3.29
C HIS A 44 4.69 1.00 -2.56
N GLY A 45 4.58 1.11 -1.25
CA GLY A 45 5.62 1.72 -0.44
C GLY A 45 5.69 1.10 0.95
N THR A 46 6.81 1.31 1.63
CA THR A 46 7.02 0.92 3.03
C THR A 46 8.15 1.70 3.68
N VAL A 47 8.18 1.70 5.00
CA VAL A 47 9.34 2.14 5.76
C VAL A 47 10.42 1.06 5.68
N ILE A 48 11.59 1.44 5.16
CA ILE A 48 12.73 0.54 4.97
C ILE A 48 13.78 0.65 6.08
N ASN A 49 13.75 1.75 6.84
CA ASN A 49 14.60 1.92 8.01
C ASN A 49 13.93 2.86 9.04
N PRO A 50 13.65 2.38 10.26
CA PRO A 50 13.71 0.99 10.73
C PRO A 50 12.78 0.10 9.90
N ALA A 51 13.24 -1.09 9.55
CA ALA A 51 12.48 -1.99 8.66
C ALA A 51 11.13 -2.38 9.29
N THR A 52 10.03 -2.32 8.51
CA THR A 52 8.74 -2.83 8.95
C THR A 52 8.76 -4.35 9.10
N ARG A 53 7.88 -4.92 9.93
CA ARG A 53 7.80 -6.38 10.17
C ARG A 53 7.74 -7.17 8.86
N ALA A 54 6.85 -6.78 7.95
CA ALA A 54 6.69 -7.47 6.66
C ALA A 54 7.93 -7.32 5.77
N TYR A 55 8.49 -6.10 5.67
CA TYR A 55 9.68 -5.84 4.88
C TYR A 55 10.91 -6.56 5.41
N GLN A 56 11.11 -6.58 6.73
CA GLN A 56 12.20 -7.28 7.39
C GLN A 56 12.13 -8.80 7.11
N CYS A 57 10.95 -9.40 7.17
CA CYS A 57 10.74 -10.80 6.83
C CYS A 57 11.08 -11.06 5.35
N TRP A 58 10.59 -10.24 4.44
CA TRP A 58 10.91 -10.37 3.02
C TRP A 58 12.40 -10.18 2.74
N GLN A 59 13.03 -9.17 3.32
CA GLN A 59 14.45 -8.87 3.12
C GLN A 59 15.35 -10.01 3.59
N THR A 60 14.99 -10.65 4.71
CA THR A 60 15.79 -11.72 5.30
C THR A 60 15.50 -13.07 4.65
N TRP A 61 14.24 -13.37 4.34
CA TRP A 61 13.77 -14.70 4.01
C TRP A 61 13.17 -14.85 2.59
N GLY A 62 12.88 -13.77 1.88
CA GLY A 62 12.21 -13.82 0.58
C GLY A 62 12.88 -14.75 -0.42
N SER A 63 14.19 -14.67 -0.58
CA SER A 63 14.95 -15.55 -1.49
C SER A 63 15.15 -16.98 -0.96
N LYS A 64 14.90 -17.23 0.33
CA LYS A 64 15.09 -18.53 0.99
C LYS A 64 13.93 -18.90 1.92
N HIS A 65 12.71 -18.58 1.49
CA HIS A 65 11.47 -18.75 2.29
C HIS A 65 11.16 -20.21 2.67
N MET A 66 11.77 -21.19 1.96
CA MET A 66 11.63 -22.61 2.26
C MET A 66 12.73 -23.14 3.19
N ASP A 67 13.68 -22.30 3.63
CA ASP A 67 14.75 -22.70 4.54
C ASP A 67 14.17 -22.98 5.93
N PRO A 68 14.30 -24.20 6.46
CA PRO A 68 13.80 -24.57 7.79
C PRO A 68 14.42 -23.75 8.92
N ALA A 69 15.57 -23.14 8.70
CA ALA A 69 16.23 -22.28 9.66
C ALA A 69 15.38 -21.06 10.03
N MET A 70 14.42 -20.62 9.18
CA MET A 70 13.50 -19.52 9.49
C MET A 70 12.73 -19.80 10.77
N GLN A 71 12.30 -21.06 11.01
CA GLN A 71 11.50 -21.44 12.18
C GLN A 71 12.24 -21.16 13.50
N THR A 72 13.55 -21.36 13.52
CA THR A 72 14.38 -21.22 14.74
C THR A 72 15.06 -19.86 14.83
N GLN A 73 15.52 -19.31 13.70
CA GLN A 73 16.27 -18.04 13.67
C GLN A 73 15.36 -16.81 13.62
N ASP A 74 14.12 -16.95 13.14
CA ASP A 74 13.15 -15.87 13.02
C ASP A 74 11.71 -16.37 13.16
N PRO A 75 11.34 -16.85 14.36
CA PRO A 75 10.07 -17.54 14.58
C PRO A 75 8.86 -16.66 14.30
N MET A 76 8.97 -15.33 14.39
CA MET A 76 7.87 -14.42 14.08
C MET A 76 7.64 -14.30 12.57
N CYS A 77 8.68 -14.18 11.77
CA CYS A 77 8.58 -14.24 10.31
C CYS A 77 8.07 -15.60 9.83
N TYR A 78 8.55 -16.69 10.44
CA TYR A 78 8.06 -18.04 10.14
C TYR A 78 6.56 -18.16 10.37
N ARG A 79 6.07 -17.77 11.55
CA ARG A 79 4.64 -17.81 11.91
C ARG A 79 3.80 -16.93 10.96
N ALA A 80 4.30 -15.74 10.64
CA ALA A 80 3.61 -14.83 9.72
C ALA A 80 3.50 -15.44 8.32
N PHE A 81 4.58 -16.01 7.81
CA PHE A 81 4.62 -16.69 6.52
C PHE A 81 3.72 -17.93 6.47
N GLN A 82 3.73 -18.76 7.52
CA GLN A 82 2.85 -19.93 7.62
C GLN A 82 1.37 -19.55 7.70
N ALA A 83 1.05 -18.46 8.42
CA ALA A 83 -0.33 -17.98 8.51
C ALA A 83 -0.85 -17.45 7.16
N ASN A 84 -0.03 -16.69 6.45
CA ASN A 84 -0.32 -16.20 5.11
C ASN A 84 0.96 -15.72 4.42
N PRO A 85 1.44 -16.42 3.37
CA PRO A 85 2.62 -16.02 2.62
C PRO A 85 2.55 -14.61 2.04
N ASP A 86 1.36 -14.11 1.70
CA ASP A 86 1.15 -12.76 1.19
C ASP A 86 1.61 -11.68 2.15
N THR A 87 1.66 -11.95 3.45
CA THR A 87 2.23 -11.05 4.45
C THR A 87 3.67 -10.65 4.11
N MET A 88 4.45 -11.61 3.60
CA MET A 88 5.84 -11.38 3.21
C MET A 88 5.95 -10.92 1.76
N TRP A 89 5.20 -11.52 0.83
CA TRP A 89 5.30 -11.20 -0.60
C TRP A 89 4.74 -9.82 -0.95
N ASN A 90 3.68 -9.39 -0.25
CA ASN A 90 3.05 -8.09 -0.46
C ASN A 90 3.49 -7.05 0.59
N TRP A 91 4.76 -7.06 0.97
CA TRP A 91 5.32 -6.18 2.00
C TRP A 91 5.16 -4.67 1.72
N MET A 92 4.99 -4.27 0.46
CA MET A 92 4.72 -2.89 0.04
C MET A 92 3.24 -2.52 -0.02
N SER A 93 2.32 -3.49 0.10
CA SER A 93 0.89 -3.29 -0.20
C SER A 93 0.01 -3.27 1.04
N GLN A 94 0.53 -2.79 2.17
CA GLN A 94 -0.23 -2.71 3.43
C GLN A 94 -1.07 -1.43 3.47
N LEU A 95 -1.99 -1.30 2.53
CA LEU A 95 -2.81 -0.10 2.31
C LEU A 95 -4.29 -0.36 2.56
N ARG A 96 -5.02 0.70 2.90
CA ARG A 96 -6.49 0.78 2.86
C ARG A 96 -6.92 2.04 2.12
N ASP A 97 -7.94 1.88 1.27
CA ASP A 97 -8.57 2.96 0.54
C ASP A 97 -9.75 3.58 1.34
N GLY A 98 -10.08 4.82 1.03
CA GLY A 98 -11.32 5.45 1.48
C GLY A 98 -11.40 5.73 2.98
N LEU A 99 -10.26 5.87 3.67
CA LEU A 99 -10.27 6.21 5.10
C LEU A 99 -10.55 7.69 5.38
N ALA A 100 -10.41 8.57 4.39
CA ALA A 100 -10.65 10.00 4.49
C ALA A 100 -9.96 10.65 5.71
N GLY A 101 -8.74 10.21 6.03
CA GLY A 101 -8.00 10.65 7.21
C GLY A 101 -8.47 10.07 8.55
N GLN A 102 -9.55 9.30 8.57
CA GLN A 102 -10.15 8.72 9.79
C GLN A 102 -9.50 7.37 10.18
N PHE A 103 -8.24 7.17 9.86
CA PHE A 103 -7.56 5.89 10.06
C PHE A 103 -7.61 5.43 11.53
N GLN A 104 -7.54 6.35 12.51
CA GLN A 104 -7.59 6.00 13.92
C GLN A 104 -8.97 5.44 14.31
N ALA A 105 -10.05 6.11 13.92
CA ALA A 105 -11.41 5.65 14.22
C ALA A 105 -11.79 4.36 13.46
N ARG A 106 -11.15 4.11 12.31
CA ARG A 106 -11.46 2.98 11.43
C ARG A 106 -10.49 1.80 11.55
N THR A 107 -9.50 1.89 12.42
CA THR A 107 -8.58 0.78 12.69
C THR A 107 -8.79 0.30 14.12
N PRO A 108 -9.35 -0.91 14.31
CA PRO A 108 -9.62 -1.46 15.63
C PRO A 108 -8.35 -1.56 16.47
N ASP A 109 -8.53 -1.45 17.78
CA ASP A 109 -7.45 -1.61 18.73
C ASP A 109 -6.81 -3.01 18.61
N GLY A 110 -5.49 -3.09 18.71
CA GLY A 110 -4.76 -4.35 18.52
C GLY A 110 -4.60 -4.81 17.06
N GLN A 111 -5.10 -4.04 16.07
CA GLN A 111 -4.96 -4.35 14.64
C GLN A 111 -4.10 -3.32 13.87
N LEU A 112 -3.33 -2.53 14.59
CA LEU A 112 -2.56 -1.43 14.01
C LEU A 112 -1.48 -1.93 13.06
N CYS A 113 -0.73 -2.97 13.45
CA CYS A 113 0.41 -3.48 12.69
C CYS A 113 0.00 -4.21 11.40
N SER A 114 -1.25 -4.68 11.30
CA SER A 114 -1.80 -5.27 10.09
C SER A 114 -2.51 -4.25 9.18
N ASN A 115 -2.69 -3.01 9.62
CA ASN A 115 -3.59 -2.04 9.00
C ASN A 115 -5.04 -2.57 8.92
N ALA A 116 -5.47 -3.38 9.88
CA ALA A 116 -6.76 -4.09 9.89
C ALA A 116 -7.03 -4.91 8.59
N LEU A 117 -5.98 -5.38 7.94
CA LEU A 117 -6.05 -6.29 6.80
C LEU A 117 -5.94 -7.73 7.29
N SER A 118 -6.95 -8.56 7.05
CA SER A 118 -6.98 -9.95 7.53
C SER A 118 -5.79 -10.78 7.06
N ARG A 119 -5.31 -10.56 5.82
CA ARG A 119 -4.12 -11.24 5.30
C ARG A 119 -2.85 -10.96 6.10
N ASN A 120 -2.81 -9.84 6.82
CA ASN A 120 -1.66 -9.38 7.60
C ASN A 120 -1.86 -9.54 9.13
N ASP A 121 -2.92 -10.23 9.58
CA ASP A 121 -3.26 -10.30 11.02
C ASP A 121 -2.12 -10.84 11.89
N SER A 122 -1.30 -11.72 11.34
CA SER A 122 -0.10 -12.24 12.00
C SER A 122 0.89 -11.15 12.44
N LEU A 123 0.93 -10.00 11.73
CA LEU A 123 1.78 -8.87 12.10
C LEU A 123 1.34 -8.16 13.38
N ASN A 124 0.12 -8.40 13.88
CA ASN A 124 -0.34 -7.87 15.17
C ASN A 124 0.15 -8.68 16.35
N GLN A 125 0.64 -9.89 16.12
CA GLN A 125 1.00 -10.80 17.22
C GLN A 125 2.21 -10.26 17.99
N PRO A 126 2.14 -10.22 19.33
CA PRO A 126 3.31 -9.96 20.14
C PRO A 126 4.32 -11.11 20.04
N GLY A 127 5.60 -10.80 20.20
CA GLY A 127 6.63 -11.80 20.10
C GLY A 127 8.02 -11.20 19.88
N ALA A 128 9.00 -12.07 19.70
CA ALA A 128 10.40 -11.68 19.48
C ALA A 128 10.64 -11.28 18.00
N TRP A 129 9.94 -10.25 17.55
CA TRP A 129 10.25 -9.65 16.25
C TRP A 129 11.67 -9.09 16.25
N LYS A 130 12.38 -9.22 15.13
CA LYS A 130 13.71 -8.63 15.01
C LYS A 130 13.63 -7.12 15.04
N ALA A 131 14.34 -6.51 15.99
CA ALA A 131 14.37 -5.08 16.19
C ALA A 131 15.58 -4.43 15.48
N THR A 132 15.34 -3.27 14.87
CA THR A 132 16.44 -2.40 14.39
C THR A 132 16.98 -1.58 15.56
N THR A 133 18.28 -1.63 15.81
CA THR A 133 18.91 -0.74 16.78
C THR A 133 18.96 0.68 16.25
N VAL A 134 18.47 1.63 17.03
CA VAL A 134 18.44 3.05 16.68
C VAL A 134 18.92 3.91 17.86
N SER A 135 19.48 5.09 17.57
CA SER A 135 19.74 6.10 18.58
C SER A 135 18.47 6.84 18.97
N ARG A 136 18.52 7.65 20.05
CA ARG A 136 17.38 8.47 20.51
C ARG A 136 16.84 9.45 19.48
N SER A 137 17.65 9.80 18.49
CA SER A 137 17.24 10.52 17.29
C SER A 137 17.83 9.79 16.10
N PHE A 138 16.98 9.42 15.14
CA PHE A 138 17.38 8.65 13.97
C PHE A 138 16.66 9.13 12.71
N THR A 139 17.19 8.79 11.55
CA THR A 139 16.54 9.07 10.26
C THR A 139 15.64 7.91 9.87
N LEU A 140 14.34 8.15 9.79
CA LEU A 140 13.39 7.23 9.17
C LEU A 140 13.55 7.33 7.65
N ARG A 141 13.61 6.17 6.99
CA ARG A 141 13.69 6.08 5.52
C ARG A 141 12.50 5.32 4.97
N PHE A 142 11.83 5.93 4.03
CA PHE A 142 10.67 5.38 3.34
C PHE A 142 10.97 5.22 1.86
N TYR A 143 10.50 4.13 1.27
CA TYR A 143 10.58 3.84 -0.15
C TYR A 143 9.18 3.74 -0.74
N ASP A 144 8.94 4.46 -1.83
CA ASP A 144 7.70 4.46 -2.63
C ASP A 144 8.04 4.09 -4.07
N GLN A 145 7.72 2.87 -4.45
CA GLN A 145 8.07 2.33 -5.77
C GLN A 145 7.56 3.19 -6.93
N ALA A 146 6.39 3.80 -6.78
CA ALA A 146 5.72 4.53 -7.83
C ALA A 146 5.73 6.06 -7.66
N SER A 147 6.48 6.57 -6.65
CA SER A 147 6.68 8.02 -6.44
C SER A 147 5.38 8.81 -6.23
N HIS A 148 4.48 8.38 -5.36
CA HIS A 148 3.18 9.03 -5.16
C HIS A 148 3.26 10.30 -4.28
N GLY A 149 4.34 10.47 -3.50
CA GLY A 149 4.46 11.52 -2.51
C GLY A 149 3.57 11.26 -1.27
N ALA A 150 3.56 12.22 -0.36
CA ALA A 150 2.80 12.10 0.88
C ALA A 150 2.07 13.41 1.22
N ASP A 151 0.84 13.32 1.70
CA ASP A 151 0.21 14.45 2.38
C ASP A 151 0.84 14.65 3.76
N TYR A 152 1.12 13.54 4.45
CA TYR A 152 1.85 13.51 5.72
C TYR A 152 2.34 12.09 6.04
N PHE A 153 3.32 12.02 6.95
CA PHE A 153 3.58 10.87 7.80
C PHE A 153 3.19 11.21 9.22
N ARG A 154 2.58 10.25 9.94
CA ARG A 154 2.43 10.29 11.39
C ARG A 154 3.19 9.12 11.99
N VAL A 155 4.07 9.41 12.90
CA VAL A 155 4.91 8.42 13.58
C VAL A 155 4.51 8.36 15.04
N TYR A 156 4.15 7.18 15.47
CA TYR A 156 3.80 6.88 16.86
C TYR A 156 4.84 5.94 17.43
N LEU A 157 5.05 6.02 18.72
CA LEU A 157 5.96 5.14 19.45
C LEU A 157 5.25 4.58 20.69
N THR A 158 5.46 3.31 20.98
CA THR A 158 4.92 2.71 22.20
C THR A 158 5.45 3.42 23.43
N ARG A 159 4.61 3.47 24.49
CA ARG A 159 4.99 4.11 25.76
C ARG A 159 6.11 3.37 26.47
N GLN A 160 6.87 4.08 27.29
CA GLN A 160 7.89 3.44 28.13
C GLN A 160 7.26 2.37 29.02
N GLY A 161 7.89 1.21 29.10
CA GLY A 161 7.37 0.03 29.81
C GLY A 161 6.48 -0.89 28.95
N PHE A 162 6.18 -0.54 27.70
CA PHE A 162 5.52 -1.46 26.77
C PHE A 162 6.45 -2.66 26.47
N ASN A 163 5.87 -3.86 26.52
CA ASN A 163 6.60 -5.10 26.21
C ASN A 163 6.13 -5.68 24.86
N PRO A 164 6.89 -5.51 23.77
CA PRO A 164 6.49 -6.00 22.44
C PRO A 164 6.40 -7.53 22.35
N SER A 165 7.02 -8.25 23.29
CA SER A 165 6.97 -9.71 23.29
C SER A 165 5.66 -10.28 23.85
N THR A 166 4.88 -9.48 24.59
CA THR A 166 3.68 -9.95 25.29
C THR A 166 2.44 -9.09 25.04
N GLN A 167 2.61 -7.87 24.50
CA GLN A 167 1.53 -6.90 24.32
C GLN A 167 1.32 -6.58 22.85
N ARG A 168 0.06 -6.49 22.43
CA ARG A 168 -0.31 -5.96 21.11
C ARG A 168 -0.23 -4.44 21.10
N VAL A 169 0.19 -3.88 19.97
CA VAL A 169 0.15 -2.43 19.74
C VAL A 169 -1.30 -2.00 19.60
N GLY A 170 -1.71 -1.05 20.41
CA GLY A 170 -3.04 -0.45 20.41
C GLY A 170 -2.98 1.05 20.63
N TRP A 171 -4.07 1.75 20.34
CA TRP A 171 -4.14 3.21 20.48
C TRP A 171 -3.88 3.70 21.90
N GLY A 172 -4.22 2.87 22.88
CA GLY A 172 -4.01 3.19 24.31
C GLY A 172 -2.57 3.10 24.77
N ASN A 173 -1.66 2.47 24.01
CA ASN A 173 -0.26 2.27 24.43
C ASN A 173 0.79 2.90 23.53
N ILE A 174 0.38 3.78 22.60
CA ILE A 174 1.26 4.56 21.71
C ILE A 174 1.02 6.06 21.89
N ASP A 175 2.05 6.85 21.64
CA ASP A 175 1.96 8.31 21.58
C ASP A 175 2.46 8.79 20.21
N LEU A 176 1.81 9.83 19.66
CA LEU A 176 2.27 10.52 18.46
C LEU A 176 3.55 11.30 18.79
N ILE A 177 4.64 11.00 18.10
CA ILE A 177 5.94 11.65 18.33
C ILE A 177 6.39 12.53 17.16
N THR A 178 5.88 12.31 15.96
CA THR A 178 6.22 13.09 14.77
C THR A 178 5.05 13.17 13.81
N THR A 179 4.81 14.37 13.27
CA THR A 179 3.96 14.58 12.10
C THR A 179 4.76 15.40 11.09
N THR A 180 4.83 14.94 9.85
CA THR A 180 5.51 15.67 8.78
C THR A 180 4.53 16.54 8.01
N GLY A 181 5.05 17.49 7.25
CA GLY A 181 4.32 18.16 6.17
C GLY A 181 4.22 17.27 4.91
N ARG A 182 3.78 17.90 3.83
CA ARG A 182 3.63 17.28 2.52
C ARG A 182 4.99 17.04 1.84
N TYR A 183 5.10 15.91 1.14
CA TYR A 183 6.22 15.61 0.25
C TYR A 183 5.72 15.54 -1.20
N ALA A 184 6.48 16.14 -2.09
CA ALA A 184 6.30 15.97 -3.54
C ALA A 184 6.54 14.51 -3.96
N PRO A 185 6.00 14.07 -5.11
CA PRO A 185 6.25 12.75 -5.65
C PRO A 185 7.75 12.43 -5.76
N THR A 186 8.19 11.38 -5.08
CA THR A 186 9.56 10.85 -5.08
C THR A 186 9.58 9.43 -4.55
N GLN A 187 10.54 8.62 -5.00
CA GLN A 187 10.69 7.26 -4.52
C GLN A 187 11.26 7.18 -3.10
N ASN A 188 12.07 8.14 -2.69
CA ASN A 188 12.77 8.07 -1.42
C ASN A 188 12.45 9.32 -0.59
N ILE A 189 11.87 9.08 0.58
CA ILE A 189 11.59 10.11 1.57
C ILE A 189 12.33 9.76 2.84
N SER A 190 12.98 10.77 3.43
CA SER A 190 13.70 10.61 4.70
C SER A 190 13.42 11.80 5.59
N PHE A 191 13.25 11.54 6.89
CA PHE A 191 13.10 12.59 7.90
C PHE A 191 13.54 12.09 9.28
N ASN A 192 13.89 13.02 10.14
CA ASN A 192 14.36 12.70 11.49
C ASN A 192 13.18 12.44 12.44
N VAL A 193 13.37 11.46 13.30
CA VAL A 193 12.43 11.07 14.36
C VAL A 193 13.18 11.10 15.69
N SER A 194 12.58 11.78 16.69
CA SER A 194 13.05 11.74 18.08
C SER A 194 12.21 10.74 18.86
N THR A 195 12.85 9.91 19.68
CA THR A 195 12.17 8.92 20.53
C THR A 195 11.53 9.52 21.78
N SER A 196 11.60 10.83 21.95
CA SER A 196 11.05 11.54 23.12
C SER A 196 11.57 11.00 24.46
N GLY A 197 12.85 10.66 24.52
CA GLY A 197 13.53 10.17 25.73
C GLY A 197 13.32 8.69 26.07
N ARG A 198 12.58 7.93 25.25
CA ARG A 198 12.39 6.50 25.44
C ARG A 198 13.67 5.71 25.16
N THR A 199 13.80 4.54 25.81
CA THR A 199 14.96 3.64 25.70
C THR A 199 14.50 2.17 25.73
N GLY A 200 15.31 1.28 25.13
CA GLY A 200 15.03 -0.15 25.09
C GLY A 200 14.11 -0.55 23.92
N ASN A 201 13.40 -1.66 24.10
CA ASN A 201 12.57 -2.25 23.04
C ASN A 201 11.21 -1.57 22.94
N HIS A 202 10.91 -1.11 21.73
CA HIS A 202 9.67 -0.43 21.39
C HIS A 202 9.15 -0.86 20.03
N VAL A 203 7.89 -0.52 19.75
CA VAL A 203 7.32 -0.61 18.39
C VAL A 203 7.05 0.80 17.89
N LEU A 204 7.62 1.11 16.74
CA LEU A 204 7.34 2.29 15.96
C LEU A 204 6.15 1.97 15.05
N PHE A 205 5.06 2.74 15.15
CA PHE A 205 3.91 2.64 14.28
C PHE A 205 3.87 3.85 13.36
N VAL A 206 3.88 3.61 12.04
CA VAL A 206 3.95 4.66 11.03
C VAL A 206 2.72 4.63 10.15
N VAL A 207 2.13 5.79 9.96
CA VAL A 207 1.02 6.05 9.02
C VAL A 207 1.53 6.92 7.89
N TRP A 208 1.35 6.48 6.66
CA TRP A 208 1.57 7.26 5.45
C TRP A 208 0.25 7.53 4.75
N LYS A 209 -0.09 8.80 4.54
CA LYS A 209 -1.19 9.23 3.69
C LYS A 209 -0.61 9.62 2.33
N ALA A 210 -0.88 8.81 1.32
CA ALA A 210 -0.45 9.09 -0.05
C ALA A 210 -1.18 10.32 -0.62
N SER A 211 -0.47 11.15 -1.42
CA SER A 211 -1.03 12.44 -1.87
C SER A 211 -1.82 12.36 -3.16
N HIS A 212 -1.74 11.25 -3.92
CA HIS A 212 -2.38 11.11 -5.23
C HIS A 212 -3.83 10.60 -5.16
N MET A 213 -4.21 9.93 -4.06
CA MET A 213 -5.56 9.41 -3.82
C MET A 213 -5.78 9.09 -2.34
N ASP A 214 -7.01 8.71 -1.96
CA ASP A 214 -7.33 8.41 -0.57
C ASP A 214 -6.82 7.03 -0.15
N GLN A 215 -5.49 6.86 -0.16
CA GLN A 215 -4.80 5.68 0.31
C GLN A 215 -4.04 5.97 1.60
N THR A 216 -4.20 5.10 2.58
CA THR A 216 -3.51 5.17 3.86
C THR A 216 -2.81 3.86 4.16
N TYR A 217 -1.52 3.94 4.39
CA TYR A 217 -0.66 2.81 4.75
C TYR A 217 -0.33 2.89 6.23
N MET A 218 -0.24 1.74 6.88
CA MET A 218 0.12 1.65 8.29
C MET A 218 1.02 0.43 8.52
N TRP A 219 2.10 0.63 9.26
CA TRP A 219 3.09 -0.42 9.54
C TRP A 219 3.64 -0.32 10.95
N CYS A 220 4.12 -1.45 11.45
CA CYS A 220 4.94 -1.54 12.65
C CYS A 220 6.38 -1.91 12.30
N SER A 221 7.33 -1.27 12.97
CA SER A 221 8.75 -1.62 13.01
C SER A 221 9.17 -1.82 14.46
N ASP A 222 9.79 -2.94 14.76
CA ASP A 222 10.36 -3.17 16.10
C ASP A 222 11.73 -2.49 16.16
N ILE A 223 11.97 -1.75 17.23
CA ILE A 223 13.21 -1.00 17.44
C ILE A 223 13.78 -1.22 18.84
N ASN A 224 15.12 -1.19 18.94
CA ASN A 224 15.82 -1.11 20.21
C ASN A 224 16.55 0.24 20.31
N ILE A 225 16.12 1.09 21.24
CA ILE A 225 16.64 2.46 21.41
C ILE A 225 17.81 2.45 22.38
N VAL A 226 18.98 2.91 21.91
CA VAL A 226 20.23 3.00 22.68
C VAL A 226 20.68 4.42 22.92
#